data_ac9d31b77b61f3d606515d40608d79db
#
_entry.id   ac9d31b77b61f3d606515d40608d79db
#
_cell.length_a   1.000
_cell.length_b   1.000
_cell.length_c   1.000
_cell.angle_alpha   90.00
_cell.angle_beta   90.00
_cell.angle_gamma   90.00
#
_symmetry.space_group_name_H-M   'P 1'
#
loop_
_entity.id
_entity.type
_entity.pdbx_description
1 polymer ?
#
loop_
_entity_poly.entity_id
_entity_poly.type
_entity_poly.pdbx_seq_one_letter_code
_entity_poly.pdbx_strand_id
1 'polypeptide(L)'
;MYCISVNYKNSDVNIRKKLAFSENVQKEFLTELINGKTVSECVILCTCNRTELYFCGNEDSLNTVQNLLSNYSGIECDLLKKHLYLFYSDKAVMHLFRVVSGIESMVIGEDEILGQIKLAYTMAKDLGMTGYELNMTFQSAMACAKKIKTQTALSKTSVSTATLAGNEIAHFKDKVNVLVIGATGKIGTVLVKNLLSHKNVSVIATSRKHSAESVQTKANITIANYAD
;
A
#
# COMPACT_ATOMS: atom_id res chain seq x y z
N MET A 1 11.42 3.37 -19.60
CA MET A 1 10.71 2.80 -18.44
C MET A 1 9.24 2.59 -18.75
N TYR A 2 8.66 1.50 -18.24
CA TYR A 2 7.24 1.15 -18.30
C TYR A 2 6.68 1.04 -16.88
N CYS A 3 5.38 1.27 -16.72
CA CYS A 3 4.65 0.91 -15.51
C CYS A 3 3.33 0.22 -15.89
N ILE A 4 3.08 -0.94 -15.31
CA ILE A 4 1.78 -1.61 -15.30
C ILE A 4 1.18 -1.40 -13.92
N SER A 5 -0.05 -0.89 -13.84
CA SER A 5 -0.75 -0.62 -12.58
C SER A 5 -2.13 -1.25 -12.56
N VAL A 6 -2.38 -2.08 -11.55
CA VAL A 6 -3.72 -2.49 -11.12
C VAL A 6 -3.97 -1.85 -9.77
N ASN A 7 -5.01 -1.05 -9.66
CA ASN A 7 -5.29 -0.32 -8.43
C ASN A 7 -6.80 -0.16 -8.18
N TYR A 8 -7.15 0.45 -7.04
CA TYR A 8 -8.55 0.61 -6.63
C TYR A 8 -9.43 1.42 -7.58
N LYS A 9 -8.83 2.17 -8.53
CA LYS A 9 -9.56 2.98 -9.53
C LYS A 9 -9.98 2.16 -10.76
N ASN A 10 -9.24 1.11 -11.11
CA ASN A 10 -9.44 0.33 -12.32
C ASN A 10 -9.80 -1.15 -12.06
N SER A 11 -9.88 -1.58 -10.80
CA SER A 11 -10.19 -2.97 -10.46
C SER A 11 -10.93 -3.12 -9.14
N ASP A 12 -11.78 -4.11 -9.06
CA ASP A 12 -12.46 -4.50 -7.82
C ASP A 12 -11.51 -5.21 -6.84
N VAL A 13 -12.00 -5.45 -5.63
CA VAL A 13 -11.20 -6.06 -4.56
C VAL A 13 -10.81 -7.51 -4.86
N ASN A 14 -11.60 -8.25 -5.64
CA ASN A 14 -11.33 -9.67 -5.92
C ASN A 14 -10.16 -9.81 -6.89
N ILE A 15 -10.10 -8.93 -7.91
CA ILE A 15 -8.95 -8.83 -8.83
C ILE A 15 -7.70 -8.43 -8.06
N ARG A 16 -7.78 -7.38 -7.22
CA ARG A 16 -6.61 -6.93 -6.45
C ARG A 16 -6.09 -7.97 -5.48
N LYS A 17 -6.97 -8.74 -4.82
CA LYS A 17 -6.56 -9.84 -3.92
C LYS A 17 -5.71 -10.90 -4.62
N LYS A 18 -6.04 -11.25 -5.86
CA LYS A 18 -5.27 -12.23 -6.64
C LYS A 18 -3.88 -11.72 -7.04
N LEU A 19 -3.72 -10.40 -7.11
CA LEU A 19 -2.46 -9.73 -7.44
C LEU A 19 -1.69 -9.25 -6.20
N ALA A 20 -2.25 -9.39 -5.01
CA ALA A 20 -1.58 -9.03 -3.74
C ALA A 20 -0.57 -10.13 -3.35
N PHE A 21 0.52 -10.21 -4.08
CA PHE A 21 1.57 -11.23 -3.90
C PHE A 21 2.29 -11.07 -2.55
N SER A 22 2.53 -12.19 -1.87
CA SER A 22 3.40 -12.24 -0.71
C SER A 22 4.86 -11.89 -1.11
N GLU A 23 5.68 -11.52 -0.15
CA GLU A 23 7.07 -11.16 -0.39
C GLU A 23 7.85 -12.27 -1.13
N ASN A 24 7.63 -13.53 -0.78
CA ASN A 24 8.29 -14.67 -1.45
C ASN A 24 7.87 -14.76 -2.92
N VAL A 25 6.57 -14.64 -3.20
CA VAL A 25 6.04 -14.66 -4.57
C VAL A 25 6.55 -13.47 -5.39
N GLN A 26 6.69 -12.29 -4.76
CA GLN A 26 7.29 -11.13 -5.43
C GLN A 26 8.76 -11.40 -5.82
N LYS A 27 9.54 -12.03 -4.95
CA LYS A 27 10.95 -12.40 -5.22
C LYS A 27 11.06 -13.41 -6.35
N GLU A 28 10.22 -14.45 -6.35
CA GLU A 28 10.13 -15.45 -7.41
C GLU A 28 9.78 -14.80 -8.75
N PHE A 29 8.74 -13.97 -8.77
CA PHE A 29 8.29 -13.23 -9.95
C PHE A 29 9.41 -12.36 -10.55
N LEU A 30 10.10 -11.57 -9.72
CA LEU A 30 11.20 -10.73 -10.16
C LEU A 30 12.35 -11.56 -10.71
N THR A 31 12.70 -12.66 -10.05
CA THR A 31 13.78 -13.56 -10.48
C THR A 31 13.47 -14.18 -11.84
N GLU A 32 12.23 -14.62 -12.07
CA GLU A 32 11.80 -15.18 -13.35
C GLU A 32 11.87 -14.16 -14.49
N LEU A 33 11.44 -12.91 -14.23
CA LEU A 33 11.53 -11.83 -15.23
C LEU A 33 12.97 -11.54 -15.68
N ILE A 34 13.90 -11.46 -14.75
CA ILE A 34 15.31 -11.16 -15.07
C ILE A 34 15.97 -12.36 -15.77
N ASN A 35 15.71 -13.58 -15.31
CA ASN A 35 16.25 -14.79 -15.94
C ASN A 35 15.76 -14.94 -17.39
N GLY A 36 14.55 -14.49 -17.69
CA GLY A 36 14.00 -14.43 -19.04
C GLY A 36 14.69 -13.42 -19.96
N LYS A 37 15.53 -12.52 -19.43
CA LYS A 37 16.28 -11.47 -20.15
C LYS A 37 15.41 -10.52 -20.99
N THR A 38 14.12 -10.48 -20.71
CA THR A 38 13.17 -9.60 -21.42
C THR A 38 13.04 -8.22 -20.77
N VAL A 39 13.40 -8.11 -19.49
CA VAL A 39 13.51 -6.85 -18.75
C VAL A 39 14.93 -6.72 -18.20
N SER A 40 15.46 -5.50 -18.20
CA SER A 40 16.79 -5.22 -17.64
C SER A 40 16.73 -4.77 -16.18
N GLU A 41 15.62 -4.16 -15.77
CA GLU A 41 15.37 -3.67 -14.43
C GLU A 41 13.89 -3.85 -14.09
N CYS A 42 13.56 -4.18 -12.85
CA CYS A 42 12.18 -4.29 -12.40
C CYS A 42 12.02 -4.05 -10.90
N VAL A 43 10.99 -3.31 -10.53
CA VAL A 43 10.50 -3.15 -9.15
C VAL A 43 9.01 -3.49 -9.12
N ILE A 44 8.60 -4.33 -8.17
CA ILE A 44 7.19 -4.66 -7.93
C ILE A 44 6.73 -4.03 -6.60
N LEU A 45 5.65 -3.25 -6.66
CA LEU A 45 4.98 -2.66 -5.50
C LEU A 45 3.64 -3.37 -5.29
N CYS A 46 3.49 -4.10 -4.19
CA CYS A 46 2.23 -4.71 -3.78
C CYS A 46 1.74 -4.11 -2.46
N THR A 47 0.53 -3.56 -2.48
CA THR A 47 -0.18 -3.06 -1.30
C THR A 47 -1.64 -3.57 -1.30
N CYS A 48 -2.43 -3.25 -0.28
CA CYS A 48 -3.86 -3.59 -0.27
C CYS A 48 -4.66 -2.91 -1.40
N ASN A 49 -4.18 -1.76 -1.91
CA ASN A 49 -4.90 -0.93 -2.86
C ASN A 49 -4.31 -0.90 -4.26
N ARG A 50 -3.10 -1.46 -4.46
CA ARG A 50 -2.42 -1.50 -5.76
C ARG A 50 -1.38 -2.59 -5.88
N THR A 51 -1.23 -3.08 -7.09
CA THR A 51 -0.06 -3.85 -7.54
C THR A 51 0.47 -3.16 -8.77
N GLU A 52 1.73 -2.72 -8.72
CA GLU A 52 2.39 -1.98 -9.78
C GLU A 52 3.76 -2.58 -10.10
N LEU A 53 4.05 -2.72 -11.38
CA LEU A 53 5.38 -3.11 -11.86
C LEU A 53 5.99 -1.96 -12.63
N TYR A 54 7.16 -1.55 -12.21
CA TYR A 54 8.01 -0.58 -12.89
C TYR A 54 9.20 -1.32 -13.49
N PHE A 55 9.38 -1.25 -14.79
CA PHE A 55 10.43 -2.01 -15.46
C PHE A 55 11.03 -1.28 -16.67
N CYS A 56 12.26 -1.66 -17.02
CA CYS A 56 12.96 -1.22 -18.21
C CYS A 56 13.03 -2.36 -19.22
N GLY A 57 12.60 -2.11 -20.45
CA GLY A 57 12.51 -3.09 -21.53
C GLY A 57 11.91 -2.48 -22.79
N ASN A 58 11.37 -3.32 -23.65
CA ASN A 58 10.73 -2.98 -24.92
C ASN A 58 9.26 -3.47 -24.95
N GLU A 59 8.60 -3.45 -26.11
CA GLU A 59 7.22 -3.92 -26.25
C GLU A 59 7.07 -5.44 -25.99
N ASP A 60 8.07 -6.23 -26.36
CA ASP A 60 8.06 -7.68 -26.05
C ASP A 60 8.12 -7.92 -24.55
N SER A 61 8.86 -7.07 -23.82
CA SER A 61 8.89 -7.08 -22.36
C SER A 61 7.50 -6.84 -21.75
N LEU A 62 6.71 -5.93 -22.34
CA LEU A 62 5.35 -5.65 -21.87
C LEU A 62 4.47 -6.90 -21.96
N ASN A 63 4.48 -7.59 -23.08
CA ASN A 63 3.70 -8.82 -23.28
C ASN A 63 4.16 -9.92 -22.31
N THR A 64 5.46 -10.08 -22.13
CA THR A 64 6.04 -11.06 -21.19
C THR A 64 5.59 -10.77 -19.76
N VAL A 65 5.67 -9.51 -19.31
CA VAL A 65 5.25 -9.11 -17.97
C VAL A 65 3.75 -9.34 -17.76
N GLN A 66 2.90 -9.04 -18.76
CA GLN A 66 1.45 -9.28 -18.69
C GLN A 66 1.13 -10.77 -18.58
N ASN A 67 1.80 -11.61 -19.39
CA ASN A 67 1.61 -13.06 -19.35
C ASN A 67 2.06 -13.64 -18.00
N LEU A 68 3.19 -13.18 -17.48
CA LEU A 68 3.68 -13.63 -16.19
C LEU A 68 2.74 -13.20 -15.05
N LEU A 69 2.21 -11.97 -15.07
CA LEU A 69 1.18 -11.51 -14.13
C LEU A 69 -0.08 -12.39 -14.20
N SER A 70 -0.52 -12.75 -15.40
CA SER A 70 -1.64 -13.66 -15.62
C SER A 70 -1.38 -15.03 -14.97
N ASN A 71 -0.22 -15.60 -15.20
CA ASN A 71 0.18 -16.90 -14.63
C ASN A 71 0.19 -16.88 -13.09
N TYR A 72 0.86 -15.90 -12.49
CA TYR A 72 0.98 -15.79 -11.03
C TYR A 72 -0.34 -15.45 -10.33
N SER A 73 -1.19 -14.67 -10.96
CA SER A 73 -2.49 -14.29 -10.38
C SER A 73 -3.60 -15.30 -10.62
N GLY A 74 -3.43 -16.20 -11.60
CA GLY A 74 -4.51 -17.09 -12.07
C GLY A 74 -5.67 -16.33 -12.71
N ILE A 75 -5.40 -15.11 -13.24
CA ILE A 75 -6.38 -14.31 -13.99
C ILE A 75 -6.07 -14.50 -15.47
N GLU A 76 -7.09 -14.85 -16.25
CA GLU A 76 -6.96 -14.97 -17.70
C GLU A 76 -6.43 -13.66 -18.31
N CYS A 77 -5.47 -13.76 -19.28
CA CYS A 77 -4.70 -12.62 -19.75
C CYS A 77 -5.57 -11.49 -20.34
N ASP A 78 -6.59 -11.83 -21.13
CA ASP A 78 -7.46 -10.83 -21.74
C ASP A 78 -8.39 -10.16 -20.72
N LEU A 79 -8.77 -10.87 -19.67
CA LEU A 79 -9.46 -10.28 -18.53
C LEU A 79 -8.54 -9.36 -17.74
N LEU A 80 -7.31 -9.79 -17.47
CA LEU A 80 -6.31 -9.00 -16.76
C LEU A 80 -6.03 -7.67 -17.48
N LYS A 81 -5.85 -7.70 -18.80
CA LYS A 81 -5.60 -6.51 -19.64
C LYS A 81 -6.68 -5.44 -19.49
N LYS A 82 -7.95 -5.80 -19.24
CA LYS A 82 -9.03 -4.83 -19.00
C LYS A 82 -8.89 -4.05 -17.69
N HIS A 83 -8.09 -4.59 -16.76
CA HIS A 83 -7.82 -4.01 -15.45
C HIS A 83 -6.44 -3.38 -15.33
N LEU A 84 -5.68 -3.26 -16.44
CA LEU A 84 -4.35 -2.66 -16.42
C LEU A 84 -4.40 -1.18 -16.86
N TYR A 85 -3.78 -0.30 -16.08
CA TYR A 85 -3.29 0.97 -16.59
C TYR A 85 -1.84 0.80 -17.02
N LEU A 86 -1.54 1.28 -18.22
CA LEU A 86 -0.21 1.23 -18.81
C LEU A 86 0.35 2.64 -18.94
N PHE A 87 1.53 2.86 -18.40
CA PHE A 87 2.25 4.11 -18.50
C PHE A 87 3.62 3.87 -19.15
N TYR A 88 4.06 4.80 -20.00
CA TYR A 88 5.29 4.70 -20.77
C TYR A 88 6.14 5.95 -20.55
N SER A 89 7.47 5.78 -20.55
CA SER A 89 8.44 6.86 -20.50
C SER A 89 8.12 7.90 -19.42
N ASP A 90 8.00 9.16 -19.73
CA ASP A 90 7.73 10.26 -18.80
C ASP A 90 6.44 10.10 -18.01
N LYS A 91 5.41 9.46 -18.63
CA LYS A 91 4.14 9.18 -17.94
C LYS A 91 4.33 8.14 -16.84
N ALA A 92 5.20 7.14 -17.04
CA ALA A 92 5.52 6.16 -16.02
C ALA A 92 6.32 6.79 -14.86
N VAL A 93 7.27 7.67 -15.17
CA VAL A 93 8.01 8.45 -14.17
C VAL A 93 7.06 9.34 -13.37
N MET A 94 6.22 10.12 -14.05
CA MET A 94 5.25 11.00 -13.40
C MET A 94 4.29 10.23 -12.51
N HIS A 95 3.80 9.05 -12.97
CA HIS A 95 2.95 8.19 -12.18
C HIS A 95 3.64 7.75 -10.89
N LEU A 96 4.90 7.29 -10.95
CA LEU A 96 5.67 6.94 -9.77
C LEU A 96 5.78 8.12 -8.77
N PHE A 97 6.11 9.33 -9.25
CA PHE A 97 6.20 10.52 -8.40
C PHE A 97 4.88 10.84 -7.69
N ARG A 98 3.75 10.70 -8.39
CA ARG A 98 2.41 10.89 -7.83
C ARG A 98 2.06 9.82 -6.79
N VAL A 99 2.41 8.55 -7.07
CA VAL A 99 2.20 7.43 -6.14
C VAL A 99 3.03 7.61 -4.88
N VAL A 100 4.34 7.87 -5.00
CA VAL A 100 5.25 8.04 -3.85
C VAL A 100 4.84 9.22 -2.97
N SER A 101 4.28 10.28 -3.59
CA SER A 101 3.78 11.46 -2.87
C SER A 101 2.41 11.24 -2.21
N GLY A 102 1.77 10.09 -2.42
CA GLY A 102 0.45 9.77 -1.87
C GLY A 102 -0.72 10.45 -2.60
N ILE A 103 -0.48 11.10 -3.75
CA ILE A 103 -1.53 11.77 -4.54
C ILE A 103 -2.46 10.75 -5.20
N GLU A 104 -1.94 9.57 -5.54
CA GLU A 104 -2.71 8.45 -6.11
C GLU A 104 -3.24 7.48 -5.05
N SER A 105 -3.09 7.77 -3.77
CA SER A 105 -3.63 6.94 -2.68
C SER A 105 -5.12 7.16 -2.49
N MET A 106 -5.82 6.16 -1.93
CA MET A 106 -7.25 6.27 -1.59
C MET A 106 -7.46 7.38 -0.55
N VAL A 107 -6.55 7.50 0.40
CA VAL A 107 -6.45 8.62 1.32
C VAL A 107 -5.28 9.49 0.86
N ILE A 108 -5.60 10.65 0.27
CA ILE A 108 -4.59 11.53 -0.31
C ILE A 108 -3.60 11.99 0.75
N GLY A 109 -2.30 11.87 0.45
CA GLY A 109 -1.21 12.31 1.33
C GLY A 109 -0.88 11.33 2.46
N GLU A 110 -1.42 10.10 2.48
CA GLU A 110 -1.05 9.10 3.49
C GLU A 110 0.46 8.86 3.55
N ASP A 111 0.97 8.56 4.75
CA ASP A 111 2.41 8.38 4.96
C ASP A 111 2.91 6.97 4.65
N GLU A 112 2.02 5.97 4.61
CA GLU A 112 2.40 4.57 4.48
C GLU A 112 3.00 4.23 3.12
N ILE A 113 2.49 4.83 2.04
CA ILE A 113 2.92 4.52 0.67
C ILE A 113 4.41 4.77 0.43
N LEU A 114 4.98 5.85 1.00
CA LEU A 114 6.41 6.13 0.89
C LEU A 114 7.26 5.02 1.53
N GLY A 115 6.82 4.51 2.67
CA GLY A 115 7.47 3.38 3.34
C GLY A 115 7.38 2.09 2.53
N GLN A 116 6.20 1.80 1.97
CA GLN A 116 5.96 0.62 1.12
C GLN A 116 6.82 0.65 -0.15
N ILE A 117 6.91 1.80 -0.82
CA ILE A 117 7.77 1.97 -1.99
C ILE A 117 9.24 1.81 -1.64
N LYS A 118 9.69 2.35 -0.49
CA LYS A 118 11.06 2.15 -0.04
C LYS A 118 11.37 0.66 0.16
N LEU A 119 10.47 -0.10 0.77
CA LEU A 119 10.63 -1.55 0.96
C LEU A 119 10.68 -2.30 -0.38
N ALA A 120 9.75 -2.01 -1.29
CA ALA A 120 9.71 -2.62 -2.62
C ALA A 120 11.00 -2.35 -3.43
N TYR A 121 11.45 -1.10 -3.43
CA TYR A 121 12.71 -0.71 -4.08
C TYR A 121 13.92 -1.39 -3.44
N THR A 122 14.00 -1.43 -2.11
CA THR A 122 15.11 -2.08 -1.40
C THR A 122 15.16 -3.56 -1.72
N MET A 123 14.02 -4.27 -1.68
CA MET A 123 13.93 -5.67 -2.06
C MET A 123 14.44 -5.92 -3.48
N ALA A 124 13.99 -5.14 -4.45
CA ALA A 124 14.44 -5.28 -5.85
C ALA A 124 15.94 -4.99 -5.99
N LYS A 125 16.45 -3.99 -5.28
CA LYS A 125 17.87 -3.66 -5.26
C LYS A 125 18.73 -4.78 -4.66
N ASP A 126 18.32 -5.36 -3.55
CA ASP A 126 19.03 -6.45 -2.88
C ASP A 126 19.07 -7.73 -3.73
N LEU A 127 18.06 -7.90 -4.61
CA LEU A 127 18.02 -8.98 -5.60
C LEU A 127 18.80 -8.66 -6.89
N GLY A 128 19.43 -7.47 -7.01
CA GLY A 128 20.12 -7.04 -8.22
C GLY A 128 19.21 -6.69 -9.40
N MET A 129 17.91 -6.40 -9.11
CA MET A 129 16.88 -6.14 -10.12
C MET A 129 16.78 -4.66 -10.53
N THR A 130 17.63 -3.78 -9.99
CA THR A 130 17.64 -2.35 -10.29
C THR A 130 19.00 -1.94 -10.86
N GLY A 131 18.98 -1.21 -11.97
CA GLY A 131 20.15 -0.62 -12.61
C GLY A 131 20.13 0.92 -12.49
N TYR A 132 20.70 1.58 -13.46
CA TYR A 132 20.81 3.05 -13.44
C TYR A 132 19.44 3.74 -13.48
N GLU A 133 18.55 3.31 -14.38
CA GLU A 133 17.29 4.02 -14.66
C GLU A 133 16.33 3.97 -13.46
N LEU A 134 16.06 2.77 -12.92
CA LEU A 134 15.15 2.66 -11.77
C LEU A 134 15.78 3.18 -10.47
N ASN A 135 17.11 3.02 -10.28
CA ASN A 135 17.78 3.60 -9.12
C ASN A 135 17.62 5.14 -9.09
N MET A 136 17.91 5.81 -10.21
CA MET A 136 17.76 7.27 -10.31
C MET A 136 16.31 7.70 -10.13
N THR A 137 15.37 7.02 -10.78
CA THR A 137 13.96 7.39 -10.76
C THR A 137 13.35 7.21 -9.37
N PHE A 138 13.55 6.05 -8.73
CA PHE A 138 12.99 5.78 -7.41
C PHE A 138 13.58 6.67 -6.32
N GLN A 139 14.91 6.90 -6.33
CA GLN A 139 15.56 7.78 -5.36
C GLN A 139 15.07 9.23 -5.52
N SER A 140 14.98 9.72 -6.76
CA SER A 140 14.47 11.07 -7.06
C SER A 140 13.01 11.22 -6.64
N ALA A 141 12.17 10.21 -6.92
CA ALA A 141 10.76 10.22 -6.52
C ALA A 141 10.59 10.24 -4.99
N MET A 142 11.36 9.42 -4.27
CA MET A 142 11.34 9.42 -2.79
C MET A 142 11.85 10.74 -2.20
N ALA A 143 12.89 11.35 -2.77
CA ALA A 143 13.40 12.65 -2.36
C ALA A 143 12.35 13.76 -2.60
N CYS A 144 11.73 13.75 -3.78
CA CYS A 144 10.65 14.68 -4.13
C CYS A 144 9.46 14.57 -3.17
N ALA A 145 9.01 13.34 -2.88
CA ALA A 145 7.90 13.10 -1.96
C ALA A 145 8.19 13.64 -0.54
N LYS A 146 9.41 13.43 -0.03
CA LYS A 146 9.83 14.01 1.25
C LYS A 146 9.79 15.54 1.21
N LYS A 147 10.26 16.16 0.12
CA LYS A 147 10.22 17.61 -0.05
C LYS A 147 8.78 18.14 -0.10
N ILE A 148 7.90 17.48 -0.87
CA ILE A 148 6.46 17.83 -0.92
C ILE A 148 5.87 17.77 0.50
N LYS A 149 6.11 16.69 1.24
CA LYS A 149 5.59 16.50 2.60
C LYS A 149 6.07 17.57 3.58
N THR A 150 7.29 18.06 3.45
CA THR A 150 7.84 19.11 4.33
C THR A 150 7.43 20.52 3.93
N GLN A 151 7.22 20.78 2.64
CA GLN A 151 6.97 22.13 2.10
C GLN A 151 5.48 22.42 1.84
N THR A 152 4.61 21.42 1.91
CA THR A 152 3.18 21.59 1.65
C THR A 152 2.33 21.09 2.83
N ALA A 153 1.03 21.40 2.79
CA ALA A 153 0.06 20.87 3.75
C ALA A 153 -0.38 19.42 3.44
N LEU A 154 0.14 18.77 2.40
CA LEU A 154 -0.31 17.47 1.94
C LEU A 154 -0.28 16.39 3.04
N SER A 155 0.76 16.40 3.90
CA SER A 155 0.87 15.48 5.03
C SER A 155 0.20 16.00 6.32
N LYS A 156 -0.05 17.31 6.43
CA LYS A 156 -0.69 17.88 7.64
C LYS A 156 -2.15 17.48 7.74
N THR A 157 -2.78 17.16 6.62
CA THR A 157 -4.15 16.64 6.50
C THR A 157 -4.19 15.13 6.27
N SER A 158 -3.03 14.45 6.27
CA SER A 158 -2.99 13.00 6.05
C SER A 158 -3.54 12.27 7.28
N VAL A 159 -4.81 12.10 7.22
CA VAL A 159 -5.58 11.34 8.22
C VAL A 159 -5.50 9.88 7.77
N SER A 160 -4.94 9.00 8.58
CA SER A 160 -4.97 7.56 8.25
C SER A 160 -6.42 7.09 8.11
N THR A 161 -6.67 6.03 7.34
CA THR A 161 -8.00 5.42 7.22
C THR A 161 -8.62 5.15 8.61
N ALA A 162 -7.79 4.74 9.58
CA ALA A 162 -8.23 4.54 10.96
C ALA A 162 -8.67 5.84 11.64
N THR A 163 -7.99 6.95 11.38
CA THR A 163 -8.36 8.27 11.95
C THR A 163 -9.63 8.80 11.29
N LEU A 164 -9.78 8.65 9.97
CA LEU A 164 -11.03 9.00 9.28
C LEU A 164 -12.22 8.21 9.84
N ALA A 165 -12.09 6.89 9.96
CA ALA A 165 -13.11 6.04 10.53
C ALA A 165 -13.45 6.45 11.98
N GLY A 166 -12.45 6.77 12.80
CA GLY A 166 -12.66 7.22 14.16
C GLY A 166 -13.39 8.55 14.26
N ASN A 167 -13.06 9.50 13.40
CA ASN A 167 -13.76 10.79 13.33
C ASN A 167 -15.22 10.62 12.88
N GLU A 168 -15.50 9.82 11.84
CA GLU A 168 -16.87 9.52 11.39
C GLU A 168 -17.69 8.85 12.49
N ILE A 169 -17.11 7.86 13.18
CA ILE A 169 -17.75 7.21 14.33
C ILE A 169 -18.09 8.21 15.42
N ALA A 170 -17.17 9.12 15.77
CA ALA A 170 -17.38 10.11 16.83
C ALA A 170 -18.48 11.13 16.49
N HIS A 171 -18.75 11.39 15.20
CA HIS A 171 -19.83 12.28 14.74
C HIS A 171 -21.17 11.56 14.53
N PHE A 172 -21.21 10.24 14.68
CA PHE A 172 -22.41 9.45 14.38
C PHE A 172 -23.57 9.72 15.34
N LYS A 173 -23.28 9.93 16.65
CA LYS A 173 -24.26 10.25 17.71
C LYS A 173 -23.61 10.99 18.87
N ASP A 174 -24.41 11.60 19.73
CA ASP A 174 -23.95 12.32 20.93
C ASP A 174 -23.18 11.42 21.91
N LYS A 175 -23.52 10.14 21.99
CA LYS A 175 -22.79 9.11 22.75
C LYS A 175 -22.68 7.84 21.93
N VAL A 176 -21.47 7.31 21.79
CA VAL A 176 -21.18 6.12 20.97
C VAL A 176 -20.39 5.10 21.78
N ASN A 177 -20.87 3.84 21.78
CA ASN A 177 -20.11 2.69 22.28
C ASN A 177 -19.52 1.93 21.09
N VAL A 178 -18.21 1.75 21.06
CA VAL A 178 -17.46 1.17 19.94
C VAL A 178 -16.74 -0.09 20.37
N LEU A 179 -17.01 -1.20 19.71
CA LEU A 179 -16.22 -2.42 19.84
C LEU A 179 -15.14 -2.45 18.75
N VAL A 180 -13.87 -2.43 19.15
CA VAL A 180 -12.73 -2.53 18.23
C VAL A 180 -12.14 -3.92 18.29
N ILE A 181 -12.37 -4.71 17.25
CA ILE A 181 -11.81 -6.05 17.08
C ILE A 181 -10.42 -5.90 16.44
N GLY A 182 -9.39 -6.53 17.07
CA GLY A 182 -8.01 -6.39 16.62
C GLY A 182 -7.36 -5.06 17.04
N ALA A 183 -7.74 -4.54 18.19
CA ALA A 183 -7.27 -3.26 18.74
C ALA A 183 -5.74 -3.16 18.89
N THR A 184 -5.04 -4.28 19.06
CA THR A 184 -3.57 -4.35 19.18
C THR A 184 -2.84 -4.44 17.83
N GLY A 185 -3.59 -4.56 16.71
CA GLY A 185 -3.03 -4.53 15.36
C GLY A 185 -2.64 -3.10 14.94
N LYS A 186 -1.87 -2.99 13.84
CA LYS A 186 -1.36 -1.72 13.31
C LYS A 186 -2.48 -0.67 13.10
N ILE A 187 -3.58 -1.06 12.45
CA ILE A 187 -4.74 -0.17 12.21
C ILE A 187 -5.54 0.04 13.50
N GLY A 188 -5.79 -1.05 14.26
CA GLY A 188 -6.57 -1.00 15.49
C GLY A 188 -5.99 -0.07 16.54
N THR A 189 -4.67 -0.08 16.72
CA THR A 189 -3.97 0.81 17.66
C THR A 189 -4.18 2.30 17.33
N VAL A 190 -4.10 2.65 16.04
CA VAL A 190 -4.34 4.03 15.57
C VAL A 190 -5.80 4.41 15.76
N LEU A 191 -6.74 3.51 15.42
CA LEU A 191 -8.18 3.72 15.59
C LEU A 191 -8.54 3.93 17.05
N VAL A 192 -8.10 3.04 17.95
CA VAL A 192 -8.35 3.16 19.40
C VAL A 192 -7.81 4.49 19.93
N LYS A 193 -6.57 4.85 19.56
CA LYS A 193 -5.96 6.13 19.99
C LYS A 193 -6.78 7.35 19.52
N ASN A 194 -7.30 7.32 18.31
CA ASN A 194 -8.15 8.38 17.78
C ASN A 194 -9.51 8.41 18.51
N LEU A 195 -10.21 7.27 18.64
CA LEU A 195 -11.49 7.18 19.33
C LEU A 195 -11.41 7.70 20.77
N LEU A 196 -10.34 7.37 21.51
CA LEU A 196 -10.12 7.85 22.90
C LEU A 196 -9.85 9.35 23.01
N SER A 197 -9.58 10.05 21.90
CA SER A 197 -9.47 11.51 21.90
C SER A 197 -10.84 12.21 21.93
N HIS A 198 -11.94 11.49 21.64
CA HIS A 198 -13.30 12.00 21.62
C HIS A 198 -14.01 11.69 22.94
N LYS A 199 -14.54 12.73 23.61
CA LYS A 199 -15.19 12.61 24.94
C LYS A 199 -16.52 11.83 24.92
N ASN A 200 -17.18 11.79 23.77
CA ASN A 200 -18.47 11.13 23.57
C ASN A 200 -18.35 9.64 23.15
N VAL A 201 -17.12 9.11 23.06
CA VAL A 201 -16.88 7.74 22.62
C VAL A 201 -16.38 6.89 23.79
N SER A 202 -17.04 5.74 24.00
CA SER A 202 -16.59 4.68 24.89
C SER A 202 -16.08 3.51 24.05
N VAL A 203 -14.89 2.99 24.35
CA VAL A 203 -14.23 1.96 23.54
C VAL A 203 -14.16 0.65 24.31
N ILE A 204 -14.61 -0.43 23.69
CA ILE A 204 -14.33 -1.81 24.09
C ILE A 204 -13.29 -2.37 23.10
N ALA A 205 -12.13 -2.76 23.58
CA ALA A 205 -11.04 -3.25 22.74
C ALA A 205 -10.83 -4.75 22.97
N THR A 206 -10.67 -5.53 21.88
CA THR A 206 -10.35 -6.93 21.99
C THR A 206 -8.88 -7.21 21.71
N SER A 207 -8.27 -8.15 22.44
CA SER A 207 -6.89 -8.60 22.29
C SER A 207 -6.81 -10.12 22.27
N ARG A 208 -5.96 -10.68 21.38
CA ARG A 208 -5.73 -12.14 21.29
C ARG A 208 -4.60 -12.63 22.19
N LYS A 209 -3.56 -11.84 22.43
CA LYS A 209 -2.29 -12.31 23.02
C LYS A 209 -1.65 -11.36 24.03
N HIS A 210 -2.24 -10.18 24.25
CA HIS A 210 -1.66 -9.18 25.12
C HIS A 210 -2.53 -9.00 26.35
N SER A 211 -1.91 -9.00 27.55
CA SER A 211 -2.58 -8.64 28.78
C SER A 211 -3.11 -7.19 28.71
N ALA A 212 -4.12 -6.90 29.52
CA ALA A 212 -4.72 -5.55 29.62
C ALA A 212 -3.69 -4.44 29.85
N GLU A 213 -2.52 -4.76 30.40
CA GLU A 213 -1.42 -3.86 30.70
C GLU A 213 -0.71 -3.28 29.46
N SER A 214 -0.81 -3.96 28.31
CA SER A 214 -0.16 -3.51 27.06
C SER A 214 -0.93 -2.42 26.31
N VAL A 215 -2.18 -2.17 26.67
CA VAL A 215 -3.01 -1.09 26.15
C VAL A 215 -3.07 -0.02 27.22
N GLN A 216 -2.42 1.14 27.01
CA GLN A 216 -2.48 2.28 27.94
C GLN A 216 -3.93 2.61 28.25
N THR A 217 -4.36 2.29 29.47
CA THR A 217 -5.72 2.49 29.97
C THR A 217 -6.00 3.98 30.18
N LYS A 218 -6.81 4.55 29.31
CA LYS A 218 -7.58 5.76 29.61
C LYS A 218 -8.97 5.35 30.12
N ALA A 219 -9.58 6.19 30.92
CA ALA A 219 -10.82 5.94 31.68
C ALA A 219 -12.04 5.40 30.91
N ASN A 220 -12.01 5.31 29.59
CA ASN A 220 -13.12 4.91 28.72
C ASN A 220 -12.83 3.66 27.87
N ILE A 221 -11.88 2.82 28.27
CA ILE A 221 -11.56 1.59 27.54
C ILE A 221 -11.80 0.34 28.39
N THR A 222 -12.54 -0.60 27.87
CA THR A 222 -12.71 -1.95 28.42
C THR A 222 -12.01 -2.95 27.53
N ILE A 223 -11.22 -3.86 28.09
CA ILE A 223 -10.50 -4.88 27.34
C ILE A 223 -11.22 -6.21 27.49
N ALA A 224 -11.59 -6.82 26.37
CA ALA A 224 -12.17 -8.14 26.31
C ALA A 224 -11.18 -9.13 25.64
N ASN A 225 -11.09 -10.34 26.16
CA ASN A 225 -10.28 -11.39 25.57
C ASN A 225 -11.10 -12.16 24.52
N TYR A 226 -10.45 -12.57 23.42
CA TYR A 226 -11.09 -13.31 22.33
C TYR A 226 -11.29 -14.79 22.62
N ALA A 227 -10.66 -15.31 23.66
CA ALA A 227 -10.64 -16.75 23.95
C ALA A 227 -11.86 -17.22 24.76
N ASP A 228 -12.68 -16.29 25.17
CA ASP A 228 -13.92 -16.49 25.90
C ASP A 228 -15.10 -16.05 24.99
#